data_9908b9cb543d9f97700efdc78e495b92
#
_entry.id   9908b9cb543d9f97700efdc78e495b92
#
_cell.length_a   1.000
_cell.length_b   1.000
_cell.length_c   1.000
_cell.angle_alpha   90.00
_cell.angle_beta   90.00
_cell.angle_gamma   90.00
#
_symmetry.space_group_name_H-M   'P 1'
#
loop_
_entity.id
_entity.type
_entity.pdbx_description
1 polymer ?
#
loop_
_entity_poly.entity_id
_entity_poly.type
_entity_poly.pdbx_seq_one_letter_code
_entity_poly.pdbx_strand_id
1 'polypeptide(L)'
;MFQNLIRGCTAALLAALAAFPLHASPLKVAFVYVSPIGDAGWTHQHDLGRRAMEQALGDQVKTTVVEAVAEGPDAERVMRDLAAQGHELIFATSFGYLEPALRVAAEFPAVKFEHAGGYKTAANLNTYNARYYEARYLAGLLAGRASRTGIAGYVAGFPVPEVIQGINAFAIGMREANPKAQVKVLWLNSWFDPAREREAALTLIHQGADVLTNHSGSPAVAQTAEEKGVKLVAYQSDMRRFAPTAQLTAIVHQWGGYYTAVARSVIAGRWKPQPVWGGMKDGFIALAPFAGDVPKETIALVEARRRAILEGRFRPFGALSDAQIAAMDSFVPGVSGPGPK
;
A
#
# COMPACT_ATOMS: atom_id res chain seq x y z
N MET A 1 30.24 -71.23 -43.29
CA MET A 1 29.53 -71.23 -42.01
C MET A 1 30.42 -70.40 -41.08
N PHE A 2 30.21 -69.14 -40.89
CA PHE A 2 30.83 -68.10 -40.07
C PHE A 2 30.88 -66.75 -40.83
N GLN A 3 29.71 -66.18 -41.04
CA GLN A 3 29.56 -64.78 -41.39
C GLN A 3 28.16 -64.37 -40.99
N ASN A 4 27.92 -63.92 -39.76
CA ASN A 4 26.75 -63.18 -39.32
C ASN A 4 26.74 -63.03 -37.79
N LEU A 5 27.67 -62.27 -37.24
CA LEU A 5 27.67 -61.95 -35.80
C LEU A 5 28.41 -60.65 -35.49
N ILE A 6 28.33 -59.60 -36.33
CA ILE A 6 28.78 -58.25 -35.98
C ILE A 6 27.84 -57.21 -36.65
N ARG A 7 26.59 -57.17 -36.22
CA ARG A 7 25.69 -56.05 -36.54
C ARG A 7 24.63 -55.94 -35.42
N GLY A 8 25.02 -55.49 -34.24
CA GLY A 8 24.07 -55.42 -33.15
C GLY A 8 24.49 -54.59 -31.95
N CYS A 9 25.48 -53.74 -32.05
CA CYS A 9 25.95 -52.95 -30.88
C CYS A 9 26.23 -51.45 -31.14
N THR A 10 25.65 -50.83 -32.15
CA THR A 10 25.89 -49.40 -32.47
C THR A 10 24.66 -48.52 -32.48
N ALA A 11 23.51 -48.98 -31.94
CA ALA A 11 22.26 -48.23 -31.94
C ALA A 11 21.75 -47.82 -30.54
N ALA A 12 22.52 -48.00 -29.46
CA ALA A 12 22.06 -47.72 -28.09
C ALA A 12 22.84 -46.62 -27.34
N LEU A 13 23.62 -45.80 -28.03
CA LEU A 13 24.49 -44.76 -27.37
C LEU A 13 24.15 -43.32 -27.77
N LEU A 14 22.96 -43.00 -28.24
CA LEU A 14 22.58 -41.63 -28.70
C LEU A 14 21.24 -41.12 -28.11
N ALA A 15 20.81 -41.62 -26.97
CA ALA A 15 19.54 -41.18 -26.33
C ALA A 15 19.72 -40.72 -24.87
N ALA A 16 20.90 -40.35 -24.43
CA ALA A 16 21.11 -39.72 -23.13
C ALA A 16 21.65 -38.32 -23.30
N LEU A 17 21.08 -37.51 -24.19
CA LEU A 17 21.14 -36.06 -24.05
C LEU A 17 20.29 -35.74 -22.82
N ALA A 18 20.98 -35.67 -21.66
CA ALA A 18 20.42 -35.18 -20.41
C ALA A 18 19.65 -33.88 -20.70
N ALA A 19 18.35 -33.93 -20.54
CA ALA A 19 17.52 -32.74 -20.38
C ALA A 19 18.02 -32.04 -19.11
N PHE A 20 19.10 -31.27 -19.21
CA PHE A 20 19.40 -30.27 -18.21
C PHE A 20 18.15 -29.39 -18.15
N PRO A 21 17.51 -29.21 -16.99
CA PRO A 21 16.46 -28.24 -16.87
C PRO A 21 17.06 -26.92 -17.34
N LEU A 22 16.58 -26.36 -18.45
CA LEU A 22 16.85 -24.99 -18.80
C LEU A 22 16.37 -24.20 -17.59
N HIS A 23 17.30 -23.81 -16.71
CA HIS A 23 17.00 -22.82 -15.68
C HIS A 23 16.67 -21.54 -16.46
N ALA A 24 15.38 -21.27 -16.60
CA ALA A 24 14.94 -19.98 -17.11
C ALA A 24 15.65 -18.92 -16.25
N SER A 25 16.25 -17.92 -16.89
CA SER A 25 16.87 -16.81 -16.16
C SER A 25 15.84 -16.20 -15.21
N PRO A 26 16.25 -15.81 -14.00
CA PRO A 26 15.32 -15.22 -13.04
C PRO A 26 14.64 -13.98 -13.62
N LEU A 27 13.34 -13.85 -13.38
CA LEU A 27 12.58 -12.65 -13.72
C LEU A 27 13.23 -11.44 -13.05
N LYS A 28 13.66 -10.44 -13.83
CA LYS A 28 14.19 -9.20 -13.30
C LYS A 28 13.05 -8.26 -12.94
N VAL A 29 12.91 -7.98 -11.65
CA VAL A 29 11.82 -7.14 -11.10
C VAL A 29 12.43 -5.87 -10.52
N ALA A 30 11.90 -4.70 -10.87
CA ALA A 30 12.31 -3.44 -10.29
C ALA A 30 11.18 -2.83 -9.43
N PHE A 31 11.58 -2.12 -8.37
CA PHE A 31 10.72 -1.32 -7.53
C PHE A 31 11.21 0.12 -7.48
N VAL A 32 10.33 1.06 -7.80
CA VAL A 32 10.62 2.49 -7.78
C VAL A 32 9.85 3.11 -6.61
N TYR A 33 10.59 3.61 -5.61
CA TYR A 33 10.07 4.12 -4.36
C TYR A 33 10.17 5.65 -4.27
N VAL A 34 9.10 6.30 -3.80
CA VAL A 34 9.01 7.77 -3.69
C VAL A 34 9.78 8.35 -2.51
N SER A 35 10.10 7.54 -1.53
CA SER A 35 10.87 7.93 -0.33
C SER A 35 11.91 6.87 0.01
N PRO A 36 12.82 7.15 0.96
CA PRO A 36 13.65 6.10 1.55
C PRO A 36 12.79 5.00 2.18
N ILE A 37 13.30 3.77 2.21
CA ILE A 37 12.60 2.60 2.79
C ILE A 37 12.32 2.85 4.27
N GLY A 38 13.29 3.34 5.01
CA GLY A 38 13.15 3.62 6.43
C GLY A 38 12.68 2.41 7.25
N ASP A 39 12.16 2.69 8.45
CA ASP A 39 11.72 1.68 9.43
C ASP A 39 10.19 1.57 9.56
N ALA A 40 9.43 2.40 8.84
CA ALA A 40 7.97 2.41 8.80
C ALA A 40 7.46 3.24 7.61
N GLY A 41 6.16 3.20 7.36
CA GLY A 41 5.49 4.02 6.36
C GLY A 41 5.26 3.32 5.02
N TRP A 42 4.89 4.11 4.01
CA TRP A 42 4.49 3.62 2.69
C TRP A 42 5.56 2.79 2.01
N THR A 43 6.74 3.38 1.78
CA THR A 43 7.84 2.70 1.09
C THR A 43 8.32 1.47 1.86
N HIS A 44 8.37 1.55 3.19
CA HIS A 44 8.71 0.40 4.04
C HIS A 44 7.78 -0.79 3.79
N GLN A 45 6.45 -0.57 3.74
CA GLN A 45 5.50 -1.65 3.49
C GLN A 45 5.60 -2.22 2.08
N HIS A 46 5.90 -1.40 1.08
CA HIS A 46 6.18 -1.88 -0.27
C HIS A 46 7.45 -2.74 -0.31
N ASP A 47 8.50 -2.35 0.43
CA ASP A 47 9.74 -3.14 0.53
C ASP A 47 9.54 -4.45 1.30
N LEU A 48 8.74 -4.45 2.36
CA LEU A 48 8.33 -5.70 3.02
C LEU A 48 7.59 -6.63 2.06
N GLY A 49 6.72 -6.07 1.21
CA GLY A 49 6.05 -6.82 0.14
C GLY A 49 7.02 -7.41 -0.89
N ARG A 50 8.02 -6.63 -1.31
CA ARG A 50 9.10 -7.10 -2.19
C ARG A 50 9.88 -8.26 -1.57
N ARG A 51 10.31 -8.11 -0.31
CA ARG A 51 11.04 -9.16 0.42
C ARG A 51 10.20 -10.43 0.61
N ALA A 52 8.91 -10.29 0.87
CA ALA A 52 8.00 -11.44 0.95
C ALA A 52 7.90 -12.17 -0.41
N MET A 53 7.86 -11.44 -1.53
CA MET A 53 7.91 -12.00 -2.88
C MET A 53 9.23 -12.72 -3.13
N GLU A 54 10.39 -12.13 -2.78
CA GLU A 54 11.70 -12.79 -2.89
C GLU A 54 11.75 -14.08 -2.08
N GLN A 55 11.28 -14.05 -0.84
CA GLN A 55 11.22 -15.24 0.00
C GLN A 55 10.34 -16.35 -0.58
N ALA A 56 9.21 -15.96 -1.20
CA ALA A 56 8.24 -16.92 -1.76
C ALA A 56 8.66 -17.52 -3.11
N LEU A 57 9.53 -16.83 -3.87
CA LEU A 57 9.91 -17.21 -5.24
C LEU A 57 11.39 -17.61 -5.35
N GLY A 58 12.24 -17.26 -4.37
CA GLY A 58 13.65 -17.63 -4.37
C GLY A 58 14.36 -17.23 -5.66
N ASP A 59 15.08 -18.17 -6.24
CA ASP A 59 15.89 -17.97 -7.45
C ASP A 59 15.08 -17.67 -8.72
N GLN A 60 13.74 -17.72 -8.66
CA GLN A 60 12.90 -17.39 -9.81
C GLN A 60 12.82 -15.88 -10.08
N VAL A 61 13.21 -15.04 -9.13
CA VAL A 61 13.18 -13.58 -9.25
C VAL A 61 14.51 -12.95 -8.81
N LYS A 62 14.85 -11.83 -9.43
CA LYS A 62 15.95 -10.96 -9.01
C LYS A 62 15.43 -9.54 -8.92
N THR A 63 15.47 -8.91 -7.74
CA THR A 63 14.93 -7.58 -7.55
C THR A 63 15.98 -6.48 -7.56
N THR A 64 15.57 -5.31 -8.04
CA THR A 64 16.32 -4.05 -7.99
C THR A 64 15.42 -3.00 -7.35
N VAL A 65 15.98 -2.16 -6.49
CA VAL A 65 15.27 -1.09 -5.81
C VAL A 65 15.91 0.25 -6.14
N VAL A 66 15.08 1.26 -6.43
CA VAL A 66 15.53 2.66 -6.54
C VAL A 66 14.67 3.49 -5.59
N GLU A 67 15.31 4.09 -4.60
CA GLU A 67 14.66 4.85 -3.52
C GLU A 67 14.67 6.36 -3.78
N ALA A 68 13.78 7.08 -3.09
CA ALA A 68 13.72 8.53 -3.07
C ALA A 68 13.65 9.15 -4.48
N VAL A 69 12.91 8.51 -5.38
CA VAL A 69 12.69 9.02 -6.74
C VAL A 69 11.57 10.05 -6.72
N ALA A 70 11.86 11.27 -7.15
CA ALA A 70 10.86 12.32 -7.26
C ALA A 70 9.81 11.98 -8.34
N GLU A 71 8.55 12.37 -8.10
CA GLU A 71 7.50 12.23 -9.09
C GLU A 71 7.77 13.11 -10.32
N GLY A 72 7.26 12.72 -11.49
CA GLY A 72 7.44 13.43 -12.74
C GLY A 72 8.65 12.95 -13.56
N PRO A 73 9.52 13.86 -14.09
CA PRO A 73 10.59 13.51 -15.03
C PRO A 73 11.63 12.51 -14.47
N ASP A 74 11.94 12.59 -13.19
CA ASP A 74 12.89 11.67 -12.56
C ASP A 74 12.34 10.25 -12.52
N ALA A 75 11.06 10.07 -12.18
CA ALA A 75 10.40 8.76 -12.19
C ALA A 75 10.39 8.16 -13.61
N GLU A 76 10.13 9.00 -14.62
CA GLU A 76 10.16 8.57 -16.02
C GLU A 76 11.55 8.10 -16.44
N ARG A 77 12.58 8.89 -16.13
CA ARG A 77 13.97 8.54 -16.43
C ARG A 77 14.39 7.23 -15.75
N VAL A 78 14.10 7.08 -14.45
CA VAL A 78 14.47 5.88 -13.69
C VAL A 78 13.76 4.63 -14.25
N MET A 79 12.46 4.71 -14.53
CA MET A 79 11.73 3.56 -15.10
C MET A 79 12.22 3.20 -16.51
N ARG A 80 12.57 4.20 -17.34
CA ARG A 80 13.16 3.98 -18.67
C ARG A 80 14.51 3.29 -18.58
N ASP A 81 15.39 3.73 -17.67
CA ASP A 81 16.70 3.15 -17.43
C ASP A 81 16.58 1.68 -16.96
N LEU A 82 15.63 1.40 -16.05
CA LEU A 82 15.37 0.04 -15.58
C LEU A 82 14.85 -0.88 -16.70
N ALA A 83 13.94 -0.38 -17.54
CA ALA A 83 13.44 -1.11 -18.70
C ALA A 83 14.57 -1.40 -19.70
N ALA A 84 15.42 -0.41 -19.99
CA ALA A 84 16.56 -0.56 -20.89
C ALA A 84 17.63 -1.54 -20.34
N GLN A 85 17.75 -1.69 -19.01
CA GLN A 85 18.60 -2.67 -18.34
C GLN A 85 18.00 -4.10 -18.33
N GLY A 86 16.84 -4.28 -18.97
CA GLY A 86 16.20 -5.58 -19.13
C GLY A 86 15.38 -6.03 -17.91
N HIS A 87 14.87 -5.12 -17.10
CA HIS A 87 13.83 -5.46 -16.12
C HIS A 87 12.51 -5.73 -16.86
N GLU A 88 11.89 -6.84 -16.54
CA GLU A 88 10.70 -7.36 -17.23
C GLU A 88 9.40 -7.00 -16.51
N LEU A 89 9.50 -6.68 -15.20
CA LEU A 89 8.41 -6.25 -14.34
C LEU A 89 8.88 -5.05 -13.50
N ILE A 90 8.13 -3.95 -13.53
CA ILE A 90 8.44 -2.72 -12.80
C ILE A 90 7.25 -2.32 -11.95
N PHE A 91 7.43 -2.26 -10.63
CA PHE A 91 6.46 -1.71 -9.69
C PHE A 91 6.72 -0.23 -9.46
N ALA A 92 5.79 0.62 -9.89
CA ALA A 92 5.80 2.07 -9.72
C ALA A 92 4.89 2.42 -8.51
N THR A 93 5.49 2.73 -7.35
CA THR A 93 4.79 2.73 -6.06
C THR A 93 4.42 4.12 -5.57
N SER A 94 4.09 5.05 -6.46
CA SER A 94 3.56 6.36 -6.08
C SER A 94 2.49 6.85 -7.03
N PHE A 95 1.52 7.60 -6.52
CA PHE A 95 0.40 8.15 -7.31
C PHE A 95 0.87 8.96 -8.52
N GLY A 96 1.84 9.85 -8.34
CA GLY A 96 2.36 10.71 -9.40
C GLY A 96 3.28 10.01 -10.41
N TYR A 97 3.51 8.70 -10.27
CA TYR A 97 4.25 7.91 -11.25
C TYR A 97 3.41 7.44 -12.45
N LEU A 98 2.07 7.64 -12.43
CA LEU A 98 1.19 7.06 -13.44
C LEU A 98 1.51 7.55 -14.86
N GLU A 99 1.52 8.86 -15.09
CA GLU A 99 1.79 9.41 -16.42
C GLU A 99 3.22 9.11 -16.90
N PRO A 100 4.29 9.22 -16.05
CA PRO A 100 5.61 8.69 -16.34
C PRO A 100 5.60 7.22 -16.77
N ALA A 101 4.95 6.35 -15.99
CA ALA A 101 4.89 4.91 -16.26
C ALA A 101 4.17 4.60 -17.57
N LEU A 102 3.07 5.32 -17.90
CA LEU A 102 2.37 5.16 -19.17
C LEU A 102 3.24 5.51 -20.39
N ARG A 103 4.04 6.58 -20.28
CA ARG A 103 4.97 6.96 -21.36
C ARG A 103 6.05 5.90 -21.58
N VAL A 104 6.68 5.44 -20.50
CA VAL A 104 7.72 4.39 -20.56
C VAL A 104 7.13 3.05 -21.03
N ALA A 105 5.92 2.70 -20.59
CA ALA A 105 5.23 1.49 -21.02
C ALA A 105 5.00 1.47 -22.55
N ALA A 106 4.68 2.62 -23.14
CA ALA A 106 4.53 2.74 -24.61
C ALA A 106 5.86 2.53 -25.36
N GLU A 107 7.00 2.94 -24.76
CA GLU A 107 8.33 2.75 -25.33
C GLU A 107 8.83 1.30 -25.21
N PHE A 108 8.42 0.57 -24.15
CA PHE A 108 8.86 -0.78 -23.81
C PHE A 108 7.70 -1.78 -23.74
N PRO A 109 7.04 -2.15 -24.83
CA PRO A 109 5.82 -2.97 -24.83
C PRO A 109 6.00 -4.39 -24.24
N ALA A 110 7.23 -4.91 -24.19
CA ALA A 110 7.52 -6.19 -23.57
C ALA A 110 7.58 -6.15 -22.05
N VAL A 111 7.89 -4.98 -21.45
CA VAL A 111 8.00 -4.79 -20.00
C VAL A 111 6.61 -4.65 -19.40
N LYS A 112 6.37 -5.26 -18.23
CA LYS A 112 5.13 -5.15 -17.47
C LYS A 112 5.28 -4.12 -16.38
N PHE A 113 4.28 -3.25 -16.25
CA PHE A 113 4.24 -2.21 -15.24
C PHE A 113 3.07 -2.43 -14.28
N GLU A 114 3.32 -2.34 -13.00
CA GLU A 114 2.32 -2.37 -11.93
C GLU A 114 2.36 -1.03 -11.18
N HIS A 115 1.27 -0.26 -11.28
CA HIS A 115 1.21 1.07 -10.70
C HIS A 115 0.29 1.12 -9.48
N ALA A 116 0.80 1.59 -8.32
CA ALA A 116 0.02 1.77 -7.10
C ALA A 116 -0.84 3.04 -7.15
N GLY A 117 -2.14 2.90 -6.85
CA GLY A 117 -3.08 4.03 -6.79
C GLY A 117 -3.48 4.62 -8.15
N GLY A 118 -3.13 3.96 -9.26
CA GLY A 118 -3.44 4.45 -10.60
C GLY A 118 -4.91 4.30 -10.99
N TYR A 119 -5.31 5.06 -12.00
CA TYR A 119 -6.68 5.10 -12.54
C TYR A 119 -6.74 4.91 -14.06
N LYS A 120 -5.61 4.69 -14.72
CA LYS A 120 -5.48 4.38 -16.15
C LYS A 120 -4.63 3.14 -16.34
N THR A 121 -4.96 2.31 -17.33
CA THR A 121 -4.21 1.13 -17.74
C THR A 121 -3.72 1.25 -19.18
N ALA A 122 -2.77 0.39 -19.55
CA ALA A 122 -2.33 0.18 -20.95
C ALA A 122 -2.18 -1.32 -21.20
N ALA A 123 -1.83 -1.73 -22.41
CA ALA A 123 -1.66 -3.14 -22.77
C ALA A 123 -0.62 -3.87 -21.87
N ASN A 124 0.35 -3.13 -21.37
CA ASN A 124 1.42 -3.64 -20.49
C ASN A 124 1.55 -2.86 -19.18
N LEU A 125 0.57 -2.05 -18.80
CA LEU A 125 0.50 -1.36 -17.53
C LEU A 125 -0.82 -1.67 -16.82
N ASN A 126 -0.71 -2.23 -15.63
CA ASN A 126 -1.81 -2.48 -14.72
C ASN A 126 -1.79 -1.52 -13.53
N THR A 127 -2.92 -1.39 -12.85
CA THR A 127 -3.04 -0.60 -11.61
C THR A 127 -3.53 -1.47 -10.46
N TYR A 128 -3.02 -1.21 -9.26
CA TYR A 128 -3.49 -1.83 -8.05
C TYR A 128 -3.64 -0.80 -6.94
N ASN A 129 -4.62 -1.02 -6.07
CA ASN A 129 -4.88 -0.17 -4.93
C ASN A 129 -5.57 -0.97 -3.83
N ALA A 130 -5.68 -0.39 -2.63
CA ALA A 130 -6.45 -0.97 -1.55
C ALA A 130 -7.65 -0.10 -1.16
N ARG A 131 -8.69 -0.75 -0.63
CA ARG A 131 -9.86 -0.09 -0.03
C ARG A 131 -9.51 0.38 1.38
N TYR A 132 -8.51 1.28 1.48
CA TYR A 132 -8.01 1.80 2.77
C TYR A 132 -9.11 2.34 3.65
N TYR A 133 -10.17 2.89 3.04
CA TYR A 133 -11.32 3.43 3.73
C TYR A 133 -12.02 2.42 4.66
N GLU A 134 -11.93 1.11 4.40
CA GLU A 134 -12.49 0.08 5.27
C GLU A 134 -11.82 0.11 6.66
N ALA A 135 -10.49 0.06 6.70
CA ALA A 135 -9.75 0.14 7.96
C ALA A 135 -9.74 1.56 8.55
N ARG A 136 -9.81 2.60 7.71
CA ARG A 136 -9.94 3.99 8.16
C ARG A 136 -11.21 4.24 8.96
N TYR A 137 -12.33 3.65 8.52
CA TYR A 137 -13.57 3.71 9.27
C TYR A 137 -13.43 3.03 10.66
N LEU A 138 -12.81 1.86 10.73
CA LEU A 138 -12.55 1.17 12.00
C LEU A 138 -11.62 1.97 12.92
N ALA A 139 -10.61 2.60 12.34
CA ALA A 139 -9.71 3.53 13.04
C ALA A 139 -10.48 4.74 13.59
N GLY A 140 -11.42 5.26 12.82
CA GLY A 140 -12.33 6.33 13.26
C GLY A 140 -13.20 5.94 14.44
N LEU A 141 -13.80 4.74 14.40
CA LEU A 141 -14.58 4.20 15.55
C LEU A 141 -13.73 4.18 16.83
N LEU A 142 -12.51 3.67 16.72
CA LEU A 142 -11.56 3.60 17.84
C LEU A 142 -11.21 5.01 18.34
N ALA A 143 -10.87 5.93 17.42
CA ALA A 143 -10.54 7.32 17.75
C ALA A 143 -11.69 8.04 18.46
N GLY A 144 -12.92 7.85 17.99
CA GLY A 144 -14.12 8.46 18.60
C GLY A 144 -14.40 7.97 20.01
N ARG A 145 -14.01 6.73 20.34
CA ARG A 145 -14.09 6.17 21.70
C ARG A 145 -12.95 6.61 22.59
N ALA A 146 -11.76 6.83 22.02
CA ALA A 146 -10.56 7.19 22.77
C ALA A 146 -10.43 8.70 23.03
N SER A 147 -10.96 9.53 22.13
CA SER A 147 -10.87 10.99 22.24
C SER A 147 -11.75 11.55 23.37
N ARG A 148 -11.15 12.39 24.20
CA ARG A 148 -11.83 13.15 25.27
C ARG A 148 -12.33 14.51 24.78
N THR A 149 -11.59 15.13 23.86
CA THR A 149 -11.96 16.44 23.27
C THR A 149 -12.98 16.30 22.14
N GLY A 150 -13.13 15.10 21.58
CA GLY A 150 -13.89 14.87 20.38
C GLY A 150 -13.20 15.37 19.10
N ILE A 151 -11.92 15.73 19.15
CA ILE A 151 -11.17 16.28 18.03
C ILE A 151 -10.03 15.34 17.66
N ALA A 152 -10.02 14.87 16.42
CA ALA A 152 -8.88 14.17 15.82
C ALA A 152 -8.13 15.07 14.84
N GLY A 153 -6.80 14.97 14.84
CA GLY A 153 -5.92 15.58 13.87
C GLY A 153 -5.52 14.60 12.78
N TYR A 154 -5.67 15.00 11.51
CA TYR A 154 -5.32 14.20 10.35
C TYR A 154 -4.25 14.93 9.53
N VAL A 155 -3.02 14.42 9.56
CA VAL A 155 -1.92 14.92 8.73
C VAL A 155 -1.97 14.19 7.39
N ALA A 156 -2.16 14.92 6.27
CA ALA A 156 -2.42 14.36 4.97
C ALA A 156 -1.42 14.83 3.91
N GLY A 157 -1.02 13.95 2.99
CA GLY A 157 -0.07 14.25 1.92
C GLY A 157 -0.65 15.18 0.87
N PHE A 158 -1.41 14.64 -0.07
CA PHE A 158 -2.05 15.38 -1.16
C PHE A 158 -3.56 15.15 -1.19
N PRO A 159 -4.35 16.13 -1.68
CA PRO A 159 -5.80 16.04 -1.77
C PRO A 159 -6.27 15.19 -2.98
N VAL A 160 -5.79 13.96 -3.06
CA VAL A 160 -6.23 12.99 -4.08
C VAL A 160 -7.41 12.15 -3.57
N PRO A 161 -8.25 11.58 -4.45
CA PRO A 161 -9.47 10.87 -4.07
C PRO A 161 -9.24 9.78 -3.00
N GLU A 162 -8.18 9.01 -3.10
CA GLU A 162 -7.82 7.97 -2.13
C GLU A 162 -7.63 8.51 -0.71
N VAL A 163 -6.97 9.66 -0.57
CA VAL A 163 -6.74 10.32 0.72
C VAL A 163 -8.04 10.88 1.28
N ILE A 164 -8.86 11.51 0.41
CA ILE A 164 -10.19 12.05 0.77
C ILE A 164 -11.12 10.93 1.26
N GLN A 165 -11.16 9.78 0.58
CA GLN A 165 -11.87 8.59 1.02
C GLN A 165 -11.44 8.17 2.43
N GLY A 166 -10.13 8.14 2.68
CA GLY A 166 -9.57 7.78 3.97
C GLY A 166 -10.00 8.74 5.09
N ILE A 167 -9.93 10.05 4.85
CA ILE A 167 -10.37 11.09 5.78
C ILE A 167 -11.86 10.96 6.07
N ASN A 168 -12.68 10.83 5.02
CA ASN A 168 -14.12 10.73 5.14
C ASN A 168 -14.55 9.47 5.90
N ALA A 169 -13.98 8.32 5.59
CA ALA A 169 -14.29 7.08 6.29
C ALA A 169 -13.89 7.14 7.77
N PHE A 170 -12.73 7.75 8.07
CA PHE A 170 -12.30 7.98 9.44
C PHE A 170 -13.30 8.89 10.19
N ALA A 171 -13.72 9.99 9.57
CA ALA A 171 -14.70 10.90 10.16
C ALA A 171 -16.07 10.22 10.39
N ILE A 172 -16.56 9.42 9.43
CA ILE A 172 -17.79 8.66 9.57
C ILE A 172 -17.70 7.71 10.78
N GLY A 173 -16.62 6.93 10.88
CA GLY A 173 -16.39 6.03 12.00
C GLY A 173 -16.28 6.77 13.34
N MET A 174 -15.55 7.88 13.38
CA MET A 174 -15.37 8.68 14.58
C MET A 174 -16.73 9.26 15.06
N ARG A 175 -17.56 9.75 14.15
CA ARG A 175 -18.88 10.32 14.45
C ARG A 175 -19.93 9.26 14.77
N GLU A 176 -19.80 8.03 14.30
CA GLU A 176 -20.63 6.91 14.78
C GLU A 176 -20.41 6.65 16.28
N ALA A 177 -19.15 6.73 16.73
CA ALA A 177 -18.80 6.55 18.15
C ALA A 177 -19.08 7.80 19.00
N ASN A 178 -18.92 9.00 18.41
CA ASN A 178 -19.16 10.30 19.04
C ASN A 178 -19.77 11.26 17.99
N PRO A 179 -21.09 11.49 17.98
CA PRO A 179 -21.76 12.31 16.97
C PRO A 179 -21.28 13.77 16.88
N LYS A 180 -20.64 14.29 17.93
CA LYS A 180 -20.08 15.65 17.97
C LYS A 180 -18.62 15.71 17.52
N ALA A 181 -18.01 14.58 17.21
CA ALA A 181 -16.61 14.51 16.83
C ALA A 181 -16.29 15.31 15.56
N GLN A 182 -15.08 15.85 15.54
CA GLN A 182 -14.51 16.61 14.44
C GLN A 182 -13.15 16.04 14.02
N VAL A 183 -12.89 16.05 12.72
CA VAL A 183 -11.58 15.70 12.15
C VAL A 183 -11.01 16.96 11.52
N LYS A 184 -9.87 17.42 12.03
CA LYS A 184 -9.13 18.57 11.49
C LYS A 184 -8.02 18.07 10.59
N VAL A 185 -7.99 18.56 9.34
CA VAL A 185 -7.05 18.12 8.31
C VAL A 185 -6.02 19.22 8.04
N LEU A 186 -4.73 18.83 7.94
CA LEU A 186 -3.68 19.67 7.39
C LEU A 186 -2.96 18.94 6.25
N TRP A 187 -2.83 19.64 5.11
CA TRP A 187 -2.15 19.14 3.92
C TRP A 187 -0.68 19.50 3.93
N LEU A 188 0.17 18.50 3.66
CA LEU A 188 1.62 18.67 3.56
C LEU A 188 2.08 19.08 2.15
N ASN A 189 1.29 18.74 1.12
CA ASN A 189 1.71 18.76 -0.28
C ASN A 189 3.03 17.98 -0.50
N SER A 190 3.19 16.90 0.24
CA SER A 190 4.29 15.95 0.16
C SER A 190 3.86 14.58 0.66
N TRP A 191 4.39 13.50 0.08
CA TRP A 191 4.19 12.14 0.59
C TRP A 191 5.12 11.81 1.76
N PHE A 192 6.28 12.47 1.85
CA PHE A 192 7.30 12.22 2.87
C PHE A 192 8.06 13.50 3.19
N ASP A 193 7.80 14.08 4.34
CA ASP A 193 8.51 15.25 4.88
C ASP A 193 8.41 15.25 6.41
N PRO A 194 9.36 14.57 7.10
CA PRO A 194 9.32 14.44 8.55
C PRO A 194 9.20 15.76 9.32
N ALA A 195 9.81 16.82 8.82
CA ALA A 195 9.76 18.13 9.47
C ALA A 195 8.34 18.73 9.39
N ARG A 196 7.76 18.78 8.19
CA ARG A 196 6.38 19.26 7.99
C ARG A 196 5.35 18.37 8.65
N GLU A 197 5.55 17.05 8.67
CA GLU A 197 4.68 16.09 9.36
C GLU A 197 4.64 16.41 10.86
N ARG A 198 5.79 16.66 11.48
CA ARG A 198 5.88 17.06 12.88
C ARG A 198 5.18 18.40 13.15
N GLU A 199 5.45 19.42 12.34
CA GLU A 199 4.83 20.76 12.47
C GLU A 199 3.30 20.69 12.35
N ALA A 200 2.80 19.93 11.38
CA ALA A 200 1.36 19.73 11.20
C ALA A 200 0.74 19.01 12.41
N ALA A 201 1.39 17.97 12.92
CA ALA A 201 0.95 17.26 14.11
C ALA A 201 0.87 18.18 15.34
N LEU A 202 1.91 18.98 15.60
CA LEU A 202 1.93 19.95 16.68
C LEU A 202 0.82 21.00 16.53
N THR A 203 0.61 21.51 15.32
CA THR A 203 -0.46 22.47 15.02
C THR A 203 -1.84 21.89 15.34
N LEU A 204 -2.10 20.64 14.93
CA LEU A 204 -3.37 19.96 15.20
C LEU A 204 -3.58 19.73 16.70
N ILE A 205 -2.54 19.37 17.44
CA ILE A 205 -2.58 19.25 18.91
C ILE A 205 -2.94 20.60 19.56
N HIS A 206 -2.28 21.70 19.15
CA HIS A 206 -2.60 23.04 19.62
C HIS A 206 -4.04 23.47 19.31
N GLN A 207 -4.62 22.92 18.25
CA GLN A 207 -6.03 23.12 17.88
C GLN A 207 -6.99 22.22 18.65
N GLY A 208 -6.51 21.46 19.64
CA GLY A 208 -7.30 20.64 20.54
C GLY A 208 -7.43 19.16 20.14
N ALA A 209 -6.70 18.70 19.12
CA ALA A 209 -6.69 17.28 18.79
C ALA A 209 -5.97 16.47 19.89
N ASP A 210 -6.62 15.46 20.41
CA ASP A 210 -6.08 14.51 21.39
C ASP A 210 -5.92 13.08 20.83
N VAL A 211 -6.29 12.89 19.55
CA VAL A 211 -5.99 11.70 18.74
C VAL A 211 -5.42 12.18 17.41
N LEU A 212 -4.30 11.59 16.99
CA LEU A 212 -3.69 11.85 15.69
C LEU A 212 -3.81 10.63 14.78
N THR A 213 -3.85 10.89 13.48
CA THR A 213 -3.59 9.92 12.41
C THR A 213 -2.94 10.65 11.23
N ASN A 214 -2.38 9.89 10.29
CA ASN A 214 -1.70 10.48 9.13
C ASN A 214 -1.96 9.70 7.84
N HIS A 215 -1.72 10.37 6.70
CA HIS A 215 -1.56 9.77 5.38
C HIS A 215 -0.31 10.37 4.74
N SER A 216 0.81 10.11 5.39
CA SER A 216 2.18 10.51 5.02
C SER A 216 3.13 9.39 5.40
N GLY A 217 4.36 9.42 4.90
CA GLY A 217 5.22 8.25 4.85
C GLY A 217 6.25 8.12 5.98
N SER A 218 6.40 9.13 6.87
CA SER A 218 7.40 9.10 7.94
C SER A 218 6.81 8.74 9.30
N PRO A 219 7.62 8.34 10.30
CA PRO A 219 7.16 8.13 11.66
C PRO A 219 6.98 9.41 12.49
N ALA A 220 7.18 10.61 11.91
CA ALA A 220 7.23 11.86 12.66
C ALA A 220 5.91 12.18 13.40
N VAL A 221 4.75 11.87 12.82
CA VAL A 221 3.46 12.04 13.49
C VAL A 221 3.34 11.11 14.70
N ALA A 222 3.81 9.87 14.58
CA ALA A 222 3.81 8.91 15.68
C ALA A 222 4.73 9.37 16.82
N GLN A 223 5.95 9.79 16.51
CA GLN A 223 6.90 10.33 17.49
C GLN A 223 6.35 11.57 18.19
N THR A 224 5.66 12.44 17.42
CA THR A 224 5.04 13.66 18.00
C THR A 224 3.88 13.30 18.93
N ALA A 225 3.05 12.32 18.57
CA ALA A 225 1.97 11.86 19.44
C ALA A 225 2.50 11.29 20.76
N GLU A 226 3.56 10.50 20.71
CA GLU A 226 4.23 9.95 21.91
C GLU A 226 4.82 11.06 22.77
N GLU A 227 5.58 11.98 22.18
CA GLU A 227 6.20 13.12 22.90
C GLU A 227 5.16 13.99 23.60
N LYS A 228 4.00 14.21 22.95
CA LYS A 228 2.96 15.11 23.49
C LYS A 228 1.91 14.39 24.32
N GLY A 229 2.00 13.07 24.46
CA GLY A 229 1.06 12.26 25.26
C GLY A 229 -0.37 12.24 24.71
N VAL A 230 -0.54 12.47 23.39
CA VAL A 230 -1.82 12.30 22.70
C VAL A 230 -1.90 10.92 22.06
N LYS A 231 -3.11 10.42 21.80
CA LYS A 231 -3.28 9.10 21.20
C LYS A 231 -3.02 9.12 19.71
N LEU A 232 -2.68 7.94 19.17
CA LEU A 232 -2.38 7.73 17.75
C LEU A 232 -3.16 6.53 17.21
N VAL A 233 -3.77 6.68 16.04
CA VAL A 233 -4.04 5.56 15.15
C VAL A 233 -3.07 5.62 13.99
N ALA A 234 -2.06 4.76 14.00
CA ALA A 234 -1.00 4.76 13.00
C ALA A 234 -1.49 4.26 11.64
N TYR A 235 -0.76 4.61 10.59
CA TYR A 235 -1.13 4.29 9.22
C TYR A 235 0.06 3.74 8.42
N GLN A 236 -0.25 2.89 7.46
CA GLN A 236 0.66 2.14 6.59
C GLN A 236 1.42 1.04 7.33
N SER A 237 2.03 1.33 8.48
CA SER A 237 2.84 0.43 9.30
C SER A 237 2.40 0.43 10.75
N ASP A 238 2.72 -0.65 11.48
CA ASP A 238 2.74 -0.63 12.94
C ASP A 238 3.91 0.27 13.40
N MET A 239 3.57 1.36 14.06
CA MET A 239 4.54 2.36 14.52
C MET A 239 4.79 2.30 16.03
N ARG A 240 4.47 1.17 16.68
CA ARG A 240 4.65 0.96 18.13
C ARG A 240 6.10 1.17 18.59
N ARG A 241 7.07 0.94 17.72
CA ARG A 241 8.47 1.26 17.97
C ARG A 241 8.71 2.76 18.20
N PHE A 242 7.90 3.62 17.57
CA PHE A 242 8.01 5.08 17.63
C PHE A 242 6.99 5.73 18.57
N ALA A 243 5.90 5.01 18.87
CA ALA A 243 4.82 5.47 19.73
C ALA A 243 4.31 4.32 20.62
N PRO A 244 5.15 3.82 21.55
CA PRO A 244 4.84 2.64 22.35
C PRO A 244 3.62 2.82 23.27
N THR A 245 3.33 4.03 23.73
CA THR A 245 2.21 4.33 24.62
C THR A 245 1.07 5.12 23.96
N ALA A 246 1.38 5.85 22.90
CA ALA A 246 0.39 6.65 22.17
C ALA A 246 -0.41 5.81 21.18
N GLN A 247 0.17 4.79 20.54
CA GLN A 247 -0.50 4.03 19.51
C GLN A 247 -1.60 3.14 20.07
N LEU A 248 -2.84 3.39 19.65
CA LEU A 248 -4.02 2.56 19.95
C LEU A 248 -4.07 1.29 19.08
N THR A 249 -3.79 1.43 17.81
CA THR A 249 -3.64 0.41 16.76
C THR A 249 -2.99 1.03 15.53
N ALA A 250 -2.77 0.25 14.50
CA ALA A 250 -2.31 0.72 13.20
C ALA A 250 -3.10 0.08 12.06
N ILE A 251 -3.26 0.79 10.96
CA ILE A 251 -3.67 0.24 9.68
C ILE A 251 -2.41 -0.18 8.94
N VAL A 252 -2.24 -1.46 8.69
CA VAL A 252 -1.04 -2.03 8.07
C VAL A 252 -1.34 -2.48 6.65
N HIS A 253 -0.52 -2.05 5.69
CA HIS A 253 -0.61 -2.48 4.30
C HIS A 253 0.13 -3.80 4.11
N GLN A 254 -0.40 -4.68 3.25
CA GLN A 254 0.13 -6.03 3.02
C GLN A 254 0.23 -6.31 1.52
N TRP A 255 1.39 -6.04 0.93
CA TRP A 255 1.61 -6.16 -0.51
C TRP A 255 2.20 -7.49 -0.97
N GLY A 256 2.76 -8.29 -0.05
CA GLY A 256 3.55 -9.48 -0.37
C GLY A 256 2.78 -10.52 -1.18
N GLY A 257 1.53 -10.80 -0.82
CA GLY A 257 0.67 -11.73 -1.55
C GLY A 257 0.40 -11.28 -2.98
N TYR A 258 0.08 -10.00 -3.14
CA TYR A 258 -0.17 -9.40 -4.46
C TYR A 258 1.09 -9.45 -5.34
N TYR A 259 2.23 -8.97 -4.86
CA TYR A 259 3.49 -8.97 -5.62
C TYR A 259 3.92 -10.38 -6.04
N THR A 260 3.78 -11.35 -5.12
CA THR A 260 4.06 -12.75 -5.43
C THR A 260 3.15 -13.29 -6.54
N ALA A 261 1.85 -12.97 -6.49
CA ALA A 261 0.89 -13.41 -7.50
C ALA A 261 1.18 -12.79 -8.87
N VAL A 262 1.50 -11.49 -8.90
CA VAL A 262 1.89 -10.76 -10.12
C VAL A 262 3.14 -11.39 -10.74
N ALA A 263 4.23 -11.52 -9.96
CA ALA A 263 5.48 -12.10 -10.45
C ALA A 263 5.30 -13.53 -11.00
N ARG A 264 4.54 -14.38 -10.28
CA ARG A 264 4.17 -15.72 -10.79
C ARG A 264 3.41 -15.67 -12.10
N SER A 265 2.52 -14.70 -12.28
CA SER A 265 1.74 -14.55 -13.52
C SER A 265 2.62 -14.16 -14.70
N VAL A 266 3.64 -13.29 -14.46
CA VAL A 266 4.63 -12.90 -15.47
C VAL A 266 5.52 -14.09 -15.84
N ILE A 267 6.08 -14.80 -14.84
CA ILE A 267 6.91 -16.01 -15.06
C ILE A 267 6.14 -17.05 -15.89
N ALA A 268 4.85 -17.22 -15.62
CA ALA A 268 3.99 -18.17 -16.32
C ALA A 268 3.46 -17.67 -17.68
N GLY A 269 3.85 -16.48 -18.14
CA GLY A 269 3.35 -15.87 -19.39
C GLY A 269 1.84 -15.58 -19.40
N ARG A 270 1.19 -15.47 -18.25
CA ARG A 270 -0.26 -15.28 -18.11
C ARG A 270 -0.64 -13.88 -17.64
N TRP A 271 0.34 -13.03 -17.37
CA TRP A 271 0.06 -11.67 -16.91
C TRP A 271 -0.78 -10.90 -17.93
N LYS A 272 -1.79 -10.20 -17.42
CA LYS A 272 -2.66 -9.29 -18.18
C LYS A 272 -2.97 -8.09 -17.30
N PRO A 273 -3.14 -6.88 -17.87
CA PRO A 273 -3.61 -5.73 -17.10
C PRO A 273 -5.06 -6.01 -16.63
N GLN A 274 -5.23 -6.09 -15.33
CA GLN A 274 -6.52 -6.27 -14.67
C GLN A 274 -6.50 -5.45 -13.38
N PRO A 275 -7.09 -4.25 -13.38
CA PRO A 275 -7.10 -3.38 -12.21
C PRO A 275 -7.59 -4.09 -10.96
N VAL A 276 -6.84 -3.93 -9.87
CA VAL A 276 -7.15 -4.53 -8.59
C VAL A 276 -7.41 -3.45 -7.54
N TRP A 277 -8.55 -3.53 -6.88
CA TRP A 277 -8.89 -2.70 -5.72
C TRP A 277 -9.27 -3.62 -4.56
N GLY A 278 -8.24 -4.16 -3.88
CA GLY A 278 -8.40 -5.14 -2.80
C GLY A 278 -8.77 -4.48 -1.47
N GLY A 279 -9.49 -5.19 -0.63
CA GLY A 279 -9.91 -4.73 0.70
C GLY A 279 -9.27 -5.55 1.84
N MET A 280 -9.83 -5.39 3.04
CA MET A 280 -9.45 -6.21 4.21
C MET A 280 -9.70 -7.70 3.96
N LYS A 281 -10.80 -8.03 3.27
CA LYS A 281 -11.15 -9.42 2.91
C LYS A 281 -10.09 -10.06 2.01
N ASP A 282 -9.48 -9.28 1.14
CA ASP A 282 -8.49 -9.74 0.16
C ASP A 282 -7.06 -9.74 0.74
N GLY A 283 -6.89 -9.35 2.01
CA GLY A 283 -5.61 -9.32 2.69
C GLY A 283 -4.69 -8.17 2.28
N PHE A 284 -5.22 -7.09 1.68
CA PHE A 284 -4.43 -5.91 1.29
C PHE A 284 -4.13 -4.99 2.46
N ILE A 285 -5.03 -4.97 3.44
CA ILE A 285 -4.92 -4.15 4.65
C ILE A 285 -5.41 -4.93 5.88
N ALA A 286 -4.79 -4.66 7.02
CA ALA A 286 -5.18 -5.23 8.31
C ALA A 286 -5.06 -4.19 9.43
N LEU A 287 -5.70 -4.46 10.57
CA LEU A 287 -5.41 -3.76 11.81
C LEU A 287 -4.31 -4.49 12.59
N ALA A 288 -3.34 -3.74 13.09
CA ALA A 288 -2.39 -4.23 14.07
C ALA A 288 -3.11 -4.57 15.40
N PRO A 289 -2.49 -5.33 16.31
CA PRO A 289 -3.05 -5.55 17.64
C PRO A 289 -3.38 -4.22 18.34
N PHE A 290 -4.45 -4.21 19.13
CA PHE A 290 -4.82 -3.05 19.93
C PHE A 290 -3.85 -2.85 21.09
N ALA A 291 -3.67 -1.60 21.56
CA ALA A 291 -2.95 -1.31 22.78
C ALA A 291 -3.66 -1.92 23.99
N GLY A 292 -2.89 -2.25 25.02
CA GLY A 292 -3.42 -2.94 26.20
C GLY A 292 -4.36 -2.11 27.06
N ASP A 293 -4.33 -0.78 26.91
CA ASP A 293 -5.20 0.18 27.59
C ASP A 293 -6.51 0.48 26.83
N VAL A 294 -6.71 -0.07 25.64
CA VAL A 294 -7.98 0.05 24.90
C VAL A 294 -9.05 -0.79 25.61
N PRO A 295 -10.21 -0.18 26.02
CA PRO A 295 -11.27 -0.90 26.68
C PRO A 295 -11.80 -2.08 25.86
N LYS A 296 -12.08 -3.20 26.53
CA LYS A 296 -12.54 -4.45 25.89
C LYS A 296 -13.83 -4.25 25.07
N GLU A 297 -14.76 -3.42 25.57
CA GLU A 297 -15.99 -3.07 24.88
C GLU A 297 -15.72 -2.29 23.56
N THR A 298 -14.69 -1.43 23.54
CA THR A 298 -14.26 -0.73 22.33
C THR A 298 -13.65 -1.70 21.33
N ILE A 299 -12.80 -2.61 21.78
CA ILE A 299 -12.25 -3.67 20.93
C ILE A 299 -13.39 -4.52 20.34
N ALA A 300 -14.34 -4.94 21.17
CA ALA A 300 -15.47 -5.75 20.73
C ALA A 300 -16.32 -5.04 19.67
N LEU A 301 -16.55 -3.72 19.82
CA LEU A 301 -17.25 -2.90 18.84
C LEU A 301 -16.51 -2.86 17.50
N VAL A 302 -15.22 -2.53 17.52
CA VAL A 302 -14.37 -2.46 16.29
C VAL A 302 -14.32 -3.81 15.60
N GLU A 303 -14.11 -4.90 16.35
CA GLU A 303 -14.05 -6.26 15.82
C GLU A 303 -15.39 -6.75 15.26
N ALA A 304 -16.52 -6.39 15.88
CA ALA A 304 -17.84 -6.70 15.33
C ALA A 304 -18.05 -5.99 13.99
N ARG A 305 -17.63 -4.73 13.88
CA ARG A 305 -17.74 -3.96 12.64
C ARG A 305 -16.77 -4.47 11.59
N ARG A 306 -15.53 -4.84 11.99
CA ARG A 306 -14.55 -5.48 11.10
C ARG A 306 -15.11 -6.77 10.49
N ARG A 307 -15.71 -7.66 11.30
CA ARG A 307 -16.37 -8.87 10.78
C ARG A 307 -17.48 -8.55 9.78
N ALA A 308 -18.30 -7.55 10.05
CA ALA A 308 -19.37 -7.14 9.14
C ALA A 308 -18.83 -6.62 7.79
N ILE A 309 -17.70 -5.93 7.78
CA ILE A 309 -16.98 -5.51 6.55
C ILE A 309 -16.47 -6.75 5.80
N LEU A 310 -15.76 -7.66 6.48
CA LEU A 310 -15.20 -8.88 5.86
C LEU A 310 -16.28 -9.78 5.25
N GLU A 311 -17.45 -9.83 5.84
CA GLU A 311 -18.62 -10.59 5.37
C GLU A 311 -19.47 -9.81 4.34
N GLY A 312 -19.11 -8.58 4.02
CA GLY A 312 -19.85 -7.73 3.07
C GLY A 312 -21.20 -7.23 3.58
N ARG A 313 -21.49 -7.40 4.89
CA ARG A 313 -22.74 -6.94 5.52
C ARG A 313 -22.73 -5.46 5.90
N PHE A 314 -21.57 -4.84 5.86
CA PHE A 314 -21.41 -3.42 6.14
C PHE A 314 -20.40 -2.79 5.17
N ARG A 315 -20.75 -1.61 4.68
CA ARG A 315 -19.89 -0.76 3.84
C ARG A 315 -19.79 0.63 4.47
N PRO A 316 -18.59 1.19 4.73
CA PRO A 316 -18.40 2.50 5.35
C PRO A 316 -19.15 3.65 4.66
N PHE A 317 -19.25 3.60 3.33
CA PHE A 317 -19.93 4.59 2.51
C PHE A 317 -21.36 4.15 2.09
N GLY A 318 -21.93 3.14 2.75
CA GLY A 318 -23.29 2.70 2.49
C GLY A 318 -23.54 2.25 1.06
N ALA A 319 -24.50 2.88 0.39
CA ALA A 319 -24.91 2.51 -0.97
C ALA A 319 -24.05 3.09 -2.10
N LEU A 320 -23.02 3.89 -1.79
CA LEU A 320 -22.15 4.43 -2.86
C LEU A 320 -21.49 3.30 -3.66
N SER A 321 -21.52 3.44 -4.99
CA SER A 321 -20.79 2.54 -5.89
C SER A 321 -19.29 2.76 -5.81
N ASP A 322 -18.51 1.79 -6.26
CA ASP A 322 -17.06 1.90 -6.32
C ASP A 322 -16.60 3.09 -7.17
N ALA A 323 -17.30 3.38 -8.27
CA ALA A 323 -17.02 4.55 -9.11
C ALA A 323 -17.26 5.87 -8.37
N GLN A 324 -18.33 5.98 -7.58
CA GLN A 324 -18.60 7.16 -6.76
C GLN A 324 -17.57 7.34 -5.64
N ILE A 325 -17.14 6.23 -5.03
CA ILE A 325 -16.09 6.27 -4.01
C ILE A 325 -14.76 6.68 -4.67
N ALA A 326 -14.40 6.10 -5.82
CA ALA A 326 -13.17 6.42 -6.53
C ALA A 326 -13.10 7.88 -7.01
N ALA A 327 -14.24 8.52 -7.27
CA ALA A 327 -14.33 9.91 -7.70
C ALA A 327 -14.53 10.91 -6.54
N MET A 328 -14.37 10.47 -5.28
CA MET A 328 -14.62 11.33 -4.11
C MET A 328 -13.64 12.50 -4.05
N ASP A 329 -14.16 13.72 -4.02
CA ASP A 329 -13.39 14.97 -4.11
C ASP A 329 -13.79 16.01 -3.05
N SER A 330 -14.64 15.65 -2.09
CA SER A 330 -15.18 16.57 -1.09
C SER A 330 -15.27 15.90 0.28
N PHE A 331 -15.32 16.71 1.33
CA PHE A 331 -15.39 16.24 2.70
C PHE A 331 -16.84 15.98 3.15
N VAL A 332 -17.01 14.93 3.97
CA VAL A 332 -18.26 14.69 4.71
C VAL A 332 -18.41 15.63 5.90
N PRO A 333 -19.64 15.82 6.45
CA PRO A 333 -19.84 16.59 7.67
C PRO A 333 -18.96 16.11 8.82
N GLY A 334 -18.39 17.08 9.57
CA GLY A 334 -17.50 16.82 10.69
C GLY A 334 -16.03 16.82 10.34
N VAL A 335 -15.68 16.99 9.07
CA VAL A 335 -14.31 17.27 8.62
C VAL A 335 -14.11 18.76 8.41
N SER A 336 -13.02 19.31 8.88
CA SER A 336 -12.61 20.70 8.70
C SER A 336 -11.14 20.80 8.29
N GLY A 337 -10.81 21.82 7.50
CA GLY A 337 -9.48 22.08 6.96
C GLY A 337 -9.58 22.71 5.57
N PRO A 338 -8.45 23.03 4.94
CA PRO A 338 -8.45 23.43 3.54
C PRO A 338 -9.09 22.32 2.71
N GLY A 339 -10.16 22.66 1.99
CA GLY A 339 -10.84 21.70 1.11
C GLY A 339 -9.88 21.14 0.04
N PRO A 340 -10.17 19.94 -0.50
CA PRO A 340 -9.52 19.50 -1.74
C PRO A 340 -9.82 20.54 -2.82
N LYS A 341 -8.80 20.96 -3.56
CA LYS A 341 -8.93 21.92 -4.69
C LYS A 341 -9.07 21.15 -5.99
#